data_bc4006e8bfd7311a25d06fd296f2a863
#
_entry.id   bc4006e8bfd7311a25d06fd296f2a863
#
_cell.length_a   1.000
_cell.length_b   1.000
_cell.length_c   1.000
_cell.angle_alpha   90.00
_cell.angle_beta   90.00
_cell.angle_gamma   90.00
#
_symmetry.space_group_name_H-M   'P 1'
#
loop_
_entity.id
_entity.type
_entity.pdbx_description
1 polymer ?
#
loop_
_entity_poly.entity_id
_entity_poly.type
_entity_poly.pdbx_seq_one_letter_code
_entity_poly.pdbx_strand_id
1 'polypeptide(L)'
;MEIPTGGYLRQWRKSLGLTQSLLAERSGLTQSVIAKVETGSVDPRASTLRKMVGALKREEQPDQAHTAGDIMISEVTTLVRTDTVQSAIDKMVLGGISQLPVLSETGSVVGLVSESSLLKGDVGRGTCVDEVMRVNFSMVDVDISIGEARRLLGEEEVLLVNRRGVFVGLVG
;
A
#
# COMPACT_ATOMS: atom_id res chain seq x y z
N MET A 1 -26.03 17.73 -7.94
CA MET A 1 -24.58 17.85 -7.62
C MET A 1 -24.28 19.34 -7.54
N GLU A 2 -24.05 19.86 -6.35
CA GLU A 2 -23.73 21.27 -6.15
C GLU A 2 -22.30 21.54 -6.66
N ILE A 3 -22.15 22.61 -7.44
CA ILE A 3 -20.84 23.09 -7.91
C ILE A 3 -20.19 23.84 -6.74
N PRO A 4 -18.98 23.47 -6.29
CA PRO A 4 -18.34 24.12 -5.17
C PRO A 4 -18.02 25.59 -5.51
N THR A 5 -18.35 26.49 -4.59
CA THR A 5 -18.00 27.91 -4.71
C THR A 5 -16.51 28.14 -4.47
N GLY A 6 -15.95 29.25 -4.99
CA GLY A 6 -14.56 29.63 -4.75
C GLY A 6 -14.22 29.75 -3.27
N GLY A 7 -15.14 30.31 -2.49
CA GLY A 7 -15.00 30.43 -1.03
C GLY A 7 -14.93 29.07 -0.33
N TYR A 8 -15.75 28.11 -0.76
CA TYR A 8 -15.71 26.74 -0.25
C TYR A 8 -14.36 26.06 -0.58
N LEU A 9 -13.89 26.16 -1.82
CA LEU A 9 -12.59 25.62 -2.23
C LEU A 9 -11.43 26.21 -1.42
N ARG A 10 -11.49 27.52 -1.12
CA ARG A 10 -10.51 28.19 -0.26
C ARG A 10 -10.51 27.64 1.16
N GLN A 11 -11.68 27.44 1.77
CA GLN A 11 -11.79 26.86 3.11
C GLN A 11 -11.28 25.42 3.12
N TRP A 12 -11.65 24.63 2.14
CA TRP A 12 -11.19 23.23 2.00
C TRP A 12 -9.67 23.17 1.88
N ARG A 13 -9.07 23.97 1.00
CA ARG A 13 -7.62 24.08 0.90
C ARG A 13 -6.95 24.42 2.23
N LYS A 14 -7.49 25.42 2.94
CA LYS A 14 -6.93 25.85 4.24
C LYS A 14 -7.05 24.76 5.31
N SER A 15 -8.13 24.03 5.35
CA SER A 15 -8.32 22.91 6.29
C SER A 15 -7.27 21.79 6.09
N LEU A 16 -6.79 21.64 4.86
CA LEU A 16 -5.72 20.70 4.52
C LEU A 16 -4.30 21.28 4.71
N GLY A 17 -4.17 22.51 5.19
CA GLY A 17 -2.88 23.19 5.39
C GLY A 17 -2.15 23.56 4.10
N LEU A 18 -2.83 23.55 2.94
CA LEU A 18 -2.23 23.85 1.65
C LEU A 18 -2.13 25.35 1.37
N THR A 19 -1.02 25.79 0.79
CA THR A 19 -0.89 27.12 0.18
C THR A 19 -1.53 27.14 -1.21
N GLN A 20 -1.84 28.32 -1.74
CA GLN A 20 -2.32 28.45 -3.13
C GLN A 20 -1.30 27.95 -4.14
N SER A 21 -0.01 28.18 -3.89
CA SER A 21 1.08 27.71 -4.74
C SER A 21 1.16 26.18 -4.76
N LEU A 22 1.02 25.55 -3.59
CA LEU A 22 1.05 24.10 -3.49
C LEU A 22 -0.18 23.44 -4.15
N LEU A 23 -1.38 24.03 -3.97
CA LEU A 23 -2.56 23.57 -4.68
C LEU A 23 -2.41 23.73 -6.20
N ALA A 24 -1.80 24.81 -6.66
CA ALA A 24 -1.52 25.02 -8.07
C ALA A 24 -0.62 23.93 -8.64
N GLU A 25 0.48 23.62 -7.97
CA GLU A 25 1.39 22.53 -8.33
C GLU A 25 0.66 21.18 -8.40
N ARG A 26 -0.09 20.82 -7.35
CA ARG A 26 -0.84 19.55 -7.25
C ARG A 26 -1.96 19.42 -8.26
N SER A 27 -2.55 20.52 -8.70
CA SER A 27 -3.66 20.57 -9.67
C SER A 27 -3.20 20.77 -11.12
N GLY A 28 -1.92 21.06 -11.36
CA GLY A 28 -1.41 21.44 -12.68
C GLY A 28 -1.97 22.76 -13.19
N LEU A 29 -2.29 23.68 -12.27
CA LEU A 29 -2.78 25.05 -12.53
C LEU A 29 -1.72 26.07 -12.09
N THR A 30 -1.95 27.33 -12.42
CA THR A 30 -1.11 28.42 -11.90
C THR A 30 -1.70 28.99 -10.59
N GLN A 31 -0.84 29.50 -9.72
CA GLN A 31 -1.27 30.14 -8.46
C GLN A 31 -2.24 31.30 -8.72
N SER A 32 -2.05 32.06 -9.80
CA SER A 32 -2.96 33.14 -10.20
C SER A 32 -4.38 32.64 -10.52
N VAL A 33 -4.50 31.48 -11.16
CA VAL A 33 -5.81 30.85 -11.44
C VAL A 33 -6.47 30.44 -10.14
N ILE A 34 -5.75 29.80 -9.22
CA ILE A 34 -6.26 29.42 -7.90
C ILE A 34 -6.79 30.64 -7.15
N ALA A 35 -6.00 31.71 -7.06
CA ALA A 35 -6.37 32.93 -6.38
C ALA A 35 -7.65 33.56 -6.96
N LYS A 36 -7.76 33.64 -8.29
CA LYS A 36 -8.94 34.23 -8.97
C LYS A 36 -10.21 33.40 -8.74
N VAL A 37 -10.10 32.07 -8.76
CA VAL A 37 -11.23 31.18 -8.47
C VAL A 37 -11.67 31.32 -7.01
N GLU A 38 -10.74 31.32 -6.07
CA GLU A 38 -11.04 31.42 -4.63
C GLU A 38 -11.67 32.77 -4.24
N THR A 39 -11.33 33.84 -4.93
CA THR A 39 -11.91 35.17 -4.70
C THR A 39 -13.22 35.41 -5.44
N GLY A 40 -13.60 34.47 -6.33
CA GLY A 40 -14.78 34.66 -7.19
C GLY A 40 -14.60 35.67 -8.30
N SER A 41 -13.36 36.11 -8.57
CA SER A 41 -13.06 37.11 -9.64
C SER A 41 -13.23 36.54 -11.04
N VAL A 42 -13.26 35.20 -11.16
CA VAL A 42 -13.43 34.48 -12.42
C VAL A 42 -14.38 33.32 -12.19
N ASP A 43 -15.29 33.10 -13.13
CA ASP A 43 -16.10 31.89 -13.20
C ASP A 43 -15.25 30.76 -13.82
N PRO A 44 -14.87 29.72 -13.04
CA PRO A 44 -13.94 28.71 -13.52
C PRO A 44 -14.62 27.75 -14.49
N ARG A 45 -13.91 27.36 -15.53
CA ARG A 45 -14.35 26.27 -16.41
C ARG A 45 -14.47 24.96 -15.61
N ALA A 46 -15.37 24.08 -16.03
CA ALA A 46 -15.56 22.77 -15.41
C ALA A 46 -14.25 21.93 -15.33
N SER A 47 -13.36 22.10 -16.32
CA SER A 47 -12.02 21.46 -16.30
C SER A 47 -11.12 22.00 -15.18
N THR A 48 -11.16 23.29 -14.91
CA THR A 48 -10.41 23.94 -13.82
C THR A 48 -10.92 23.47 -12.47
N LEU A 49 -12.24 23.46 -12.28
CA LEU A 49 -12.86 22.94 -11.05
C LEU A 49 -12.50 21.47 -10.80
N ARG A 50 -12.59 20.63 -11.83
CA ARG A 50 -12.21 19.21 -11.71
C ARG A 50 -10.75 19.05 -11.27
N LYS A 51 -9.83 19.84 -11.79
CA LYS A 51 -8.42 19.82 -11.40
C LYS A 51 -8.22 20.23 -9.94
N MET A 52 -8.86 21.32 -9.50
CA MET A 52 -8.79 21.78 -8.12
C MET A 52 -9.40 20.77 -7.14
N VAL A 53 -10.63 20.36 -7.39
CA VAL A 53 -11.34 19.36 -6.55
C VAL A 53 -10.60 18.05 -6.51
N GLY A 54 -10.08 17.58 -7.65
CA GLY A 54 -9.29 16.36 -7.71
C GLY A 54 -8.01 16.42 -6.89
N ALA A 55 -7.32 17.56 -6.90
CA ALA A 55 -6.13 17.78 -6.08
C ALA A 55 -6.48 17.81 -4.58
N LEU A 56 -7.53 18.54 -4.19
CA LEU A 56 -7.97 18.62 -2.79
C LEU A 56 -8.41 17.24 -2.25
N LYS A 57 -9.16 16.47 -3.03
CA LYS A 57 -9.55 15.11 -2.64
C LYS A 57 -8.36 14.19 -2.44
N ARG A 58 -7.32 14.27 -3.28
CA ARG A 58 -6.10 13.47 -3.11
C ARG A 58 -5.34 13.85 -1.83
N GLU A 59 -5.32 15.13 -1.47
CA GLU A 59 -4.70 15.59 -0.22
C GLU A 59 -5.53 15.24 1.01
N GLU A 60 -6.84 15.21 0.90
CA GLU A 60 -7.75 14.79 1.98
C GLU A 60 -7.64 13.28 2.26
N GLN A 61 -7.37 12.51 1.22
CA GLN A 61 -7.22 11.06 1.29
C GLN A 61 -5.92 10.63 0.61
N PRO A 62 -4.75 10.98 1.16
CA PRO A 62 -3.47 10.66 0.54
C PRO A 62 -3.28 9.15 0.38
N ASP A 63 -3.88 8.35 1.25
CA ASP A 63 -3.83 6.89 1.23
C ASP A 63 -4.59 6.26 0.05
N GLN A 64 -5.44 7.01 -0.65
CA GLN A 64 -6.13 6.55 -1.87
C GLN A 64 -5.39 6.90 -3.17
N ALA A 65 -4.42 7.80 -3.10
CA ALA A 65 -3.63 8.22 -4.28
C ALA A 65 -2.58 7.18 -4.69
N HIS A 66 -2.20 6.30 -3.78
CA HIS A 66 -1.19 5.27 -3.98
C HIS A 66 -1.76 3.87 -3.70
N THR A 67 -1.16 2.88 -4.32
CA THR A 67 -1.58 1.48 -4.21
C THR A 67 -0.56 0.64 -3.45
N ALA A 68 -0.94 -0.57 -3.08
CA ALA A 68 -0.01 -1.54 -2.51
C ALA A 68 1.19 -1.80 -3.43
N GLY A 69 0.97 -1.78 -4.75
CA GLY A 69 2.03 -1.94 -5.74
C GLY A 69 3.10 -0.85 -5.71
N ASP A 70 2.73 0.38 -5.28
CA ASP A 70 3.68 1.50 -5.21
C ASP A 70 4.63 1.40 -4.01
N ILE A 71 4.22 0.67 -2.96
CA ILE A 71 4.98 0.58 -1.70
C ILE A 71 5.48 -0.82 -1.37
N MET A 72 5.05 -1.85 -2.11
CA MET A 72 5.43 -3.23 -1.86
C MET A 72 6.93 -3.46 -2.01
N ILE A 73 7.45 -4.39 -1.24
CA ILE A 73 8.77 -4.98 -1.46
C ILE A 73 8.61 -6.06 -2.53
N SER A 74 9.23 -5.87 -3.69
CA SER A 74 9.14 -6.78 -4.83
C SER A 74 10.25 -7.84 -4.85
N GLU A 75 11.41 -7.55 -4.28
CA GLU A 75 12.50 -8.52 -4.11
C GLU A 75 12.31 -9.28 -2.80
N VAL A 76 11.48 -10.31 -2.84
CA VAL A 76 11.11 -11.09 -1.65
C VAL A 76 11.88 -12.39 -1.63
N THR A 77 12.57 -12.65 -0.51
CA THR A 77 13.16 -13.96 -0.23
C THR A 77 12.03 -14.95 0.07
N THR A 78 12.02 -16.07 -0.62
CA THR A 78 10.97 -17.10 -0.52
C THR A 78 11.55 -18.46 -0.15
N LEU A 79 10.66 -19.35 0.26
CA LEU A 79 10.94 -20.76 0.52
C LEU A 79 10.15 -21.64 -0.45
N VAL A 80 10.58 -22.87 -0.61
CA VAL A 80 9.78 -23.95 -1.20
C VAL A 80 9.39 -24.94 -0.11
N ARG A 81 8.36 -25.76 -0.34
CA ARG A 81 7.81 -26.70 0.67
C ARG A 81 8.85 -27.63 1.28
N THR A 82 9.84 -28.02 0.48
CA THR A 82 10.91 -28.94 0.88
C THR A 82 12.07 -28.29 1.60
N ASP A 83 12.10 -26.95 1.68
CA ASP A 83 13.09 -26.24 2.48
C ASP A 83 12.94 -26.63 3.95
N THR A 84 14.05 -26.66 4.68
CA THR A 84 14.08 -27.01 6.09
C THR A 84 13.87 -25.77 6.97
N VAL A 85 13.47 -26.01 8.22
CA VAL A 85 13.41 -24.97 9.26
C VAL A 85 14.77 -24.26 9.41
N GLN A 86 15.88 -25.01 9.34
CA GLN A 86 17.21 -24.41 9.38
C GLN A 86 17.46 -23.47 8.21
N SER A 87 17.05 -23.85 7.00
CA SER A 87 17.14 -22.96 5.82
C SER A 87 16.32 -21.69 5.99
N ALA A 88 15.13 -21.78 6.58
CA ALA A 88 14.30 -20.63 6.89
C ALA A 88 14.97 -19.69 7.89
N ILE A 89 15.53 -20.23 8.98
CA ILE A 89 16.27 -19.45 9.99
C ILE A 89 17.47 -18.73 9.35
N ASP A 90 18.25 -19.44 8.54
CA ASP A 90 19.42 -18.86 7.88
C ASP A 90 19.04 -17.70 6.95
N LYS A 91 17.97 -17.85 6.18
CA LYS A 91 17.45 -16.80 5.30
C LYS A 91 16.92 -15.59 6.09
N MET A 92 16.22 -15.82 7.20
CA MET A 92 15.74 -14.75 8.09
C MET A 92 16.89 -13.96 8.71
N VAL A 93 17.87 -14.65 9.24
CA VAL A 93 19.05 -14.02 9.90
C VAL A 93 19.88 -13.26 8.87
N LEU A 94 20.17 -13.86 7.73
CA LEU A 94 20.99 -13.24 6.68
C LEU A 94 20.31 -12.03 6.07
N GLY A 95 18.99 -12.08 5.86
CA GLY A 95 18.22 -11.01 5.25
C GLY A 95 17.68 -9.97 6.21
N GLY A 96 17.77 -10.21 7.53
CA GLY A 96 17.12 -9.35 8.53
C GLY A 96 15.60 -9.31 8.38
N ILE A 97 14.99 -10.42 7.99
CA ILE A 97 13.56 -10.55 7.68
C ILE A 97 12.89 -11.52 8.64
N SER A 98 11.64 -11.23 9.00
CA SER A 98 10.88 -11.99 10.00
C SER A 98 9.79 -12.88 9.40
N GLN A 99 9.58 -12.77 8.08
CA GLN A 99 8.49 -13.47 7.38
C GLN A 99 8.96 -13.94 6.00
N LEU A 100 8.70 -15.22 5.68
CA LEU A 100 9.07 -15.85 4.41
C LEU A 100 7.86 -16.52 3.77
N PRO A 101 7.41 -16.08 2.59
CA PRO A 101 6.42 -16.81 1.81
C PRO A 101 6.97 -18.14 1.34
N VAL A 102 6.14 -19.19 1.39
CA VAL A 102 6.42 -20.51 0.85
C VAL A 102 5.70 -20.65 -0.48
N LEU A 103 6.43 -20.94 -1.53
CA LEU A 103 5.89 -21.10 -2.87
C LEU A 103 5.77 -22.57 -3.26
N SER A 104 4.74 -22.87 -4.06
CA SER A 104 4.62 -24.14 -4.77
C SER A 104 5.56 -24.19 -5.97
N GLU A 105 5.66 -25.34 -6.62
CA GLU A 105 6.41 -25.52 -7.87
C GLU A 105 5.90 -24.60 -9.01
N THR A 106 4.64 -24.21 -8.96
CA THR A 106 4.02 -23.29 -9.92
C THR A 106 4.19 -21.81 -9.58
N GLY A 107 4.87 -21.48 -8.46
CA GLY A 107 5.09 -20.12 -8.01
C GLY A 107 3.93 -19.49 -7.23
N SER A 108 2.91 -20.28 -6.88
CA SER A 108 1.81 -19.81 -6.02
C SER A 108 2.20 -19.86 -4.54
N VAL A 109 1.77 -18.88 -3.76
CA VAL A 109 1.97 -18.90 -2.30
C VAL A 109 1.09 -19.98 -1.69
N VAL A 110 1.71 -20.90 -0.94
CA VAL A 110 1.03 -22.00 -0.25
C VAL A 110 1.08 -21.86 1.27
N GLY A 111 1.93 -20.99 1.78
CA GLY A 111 2.07 -20.75 3.21
C GLY A 111 2.98 -19.57 3.51
N LEU A 112 3.06 -19.26 4.78
CA LEU A 112 3.90 -18.20 5.33
C LEU A 112 4.63 -18.72 6.56
N VAL A 113 5.95 -18.58 6.60
CA VAL A 113 6.78 -18.89 7.77
C VAL A 113 7.17 -17.58 8.44
N SER A 114 6.90 -17.47 9.73
CA SER A 114 7.30 -16.34 10.56
C SER A 114 8.23 -16.77 11.68
N GLU A 115 8.95 -15.83 12.29
CA GLU A 115 9.73 -16.09 13.50
C GLU A 115 8.86 -16.76 14.58
N SER A 116 7.63 -16.28 14.77
CA SER A 116 6.72 -16.84 15.74
C SER A 116 6.31 -18.27 15.44
N SER A 117 6.20 -18.67 14.16
CA SER A 117 5.88 -20.04 13.78
C SER A 117 7.05 -21.02 14.03
N LEU A 118 8.28 -20.51 13.96
CA LEU A 118 9.49 -21.30 14.25
C LEU A 118 9.76 -21.46 15.75
N LEU A 119 9.27 -20.51 16.56
CA LEU A 119 9.42 -20.53 18.02
C LEU A 119 8.32 -21.33 18.73
N LYS A 120 7.23 -21.67 18.02
CA LYS A 120 6.11 -22.46 18.54
C LYS A 120 6.45 -23.95 18.48
N GLY A 121 6.84 -24.51 19.62
CA GLY A 121 7.00 -25.95 19.80
C GLY A 121 8.44 -26.46 19.61
N ASP A 122 8.60 -27.74 19.84
CA ASP A 122 9.85 -28.48 19.68
C ASP A 122 10.04 -28.88 18.21
N VAL A 123 10.29 -27.88 17.37
CA VAL A 123 10.46 -28.09 15.92
C VAL A 123 11.93 -28.38 15.62
N GLY A 124 12.19 -29.57 15.11
CA GLY A 124 13.54 -29.96 14.67
C GLY A 124 14.00 -29.12 13.48
N ARG A 125 15.28 -28.74 13.46
CA ARG A 125 15.89 -27.94 12.38
C ARG A 125 15.85 -28.59 11.01
N GLY A 126 15.78 -29.93 10.97
CA GLY A 126 15.63 -30.71 9.74
C GLY A 126 14.19 -30.89 9.26
N THR A 127 13.21 -30.39 10.01
CA THR A 127 11.79 -30.44 9.63
C THR A 127 11.55 -29.58 8.39
N CYS A 128 10.71 -30.06 7.46
CA CYS A 128 10.31 -29.27 6.30
C CYS A 128 9.39 -28.12 6.71
N VAL A 129 9.52 -26.99 6.04
CA VAL A 129 8.74 -25.78 6.36
C VAL A 129 7.24 -25.93 6.13
N ASP A 130 6.80 -26.87 5.29
CA ASP A 130 5.39 -27.15 5.07
C ASP A 130 4.68 -27.72 6.31
N GLU A 131 5.41 -28.29 7.27
CA GLU A 131 4.86 -28.74 8.55
C GLU A 131 4.67 -27.61 9.57
N VAL A 132 5.36 -26.49 9.41
CA VAL A 132 5.36 -25.36 10.35
C VAL A 132 4.78 -24.08 9.77
N MET A 133 4.63 -23.99 8.46
CA MET A 133 4.08 -22.81 7.78
C MET A 133 2.62 -22.58 8.20
N ARG A 134 2.24 -21.32 8.28
CA ARG A 134 0.86 -20.89 8.42
C ARG A 134 0.21 -20.89 7.04
N VAL A 135 -0.94 -21.55 6.90
CA VAL A 135 -1.71 -21.59 5.65
C VAL A 135 -2.77 -20.50 5.58
N ASN A 136 -3.00 -19.82 6.70
CA ASN A 136 -3.93 -18.72 6.83
C ASN A 136 -3.16 -17.40 6.69
N PHE A 137 -3.22 -16.77 5.54
CA PHE A 137 -2.53 -15.52 5.22
C PHE A 137 -3.42 -14.69 4.31
N SER A 138 -3.24 -13.37 4.36
CA SER A 138 -3.99 -12.44 3.52
C SER A 138 -3.23 -12.11 2.24
N MET A 139 -3.92 -12.28 1.11
CA MET A 139 -3.46 -11.83 -0.20
C MET A 139 -4.31 -10.65 -0.67
N VAL A 140 -3.65 -9.65 -1.20
CA VAL A 140 -4.28 -8.45 -1.74
C VAL A 140 -3.84 -8.20 -3.18
N ASP A 141 -4.69 -7.54 -3.94
CA ASP A 141 -4.33 -7.13 -5.28
C ASP A 141 -3.38 -5.92 -5.25
N VAL A 142 -2.48 -5.84 -6.21
CA VAL A 142 -1.52 -4.75 -6.38
C VAL A 142 -2.18 -3.38 -6.45
N ASP A 143 -3.43 -3.30 -6.88
CA ASP A 143 -4.19 -2.07 -7.10
C ASP A 143 -4.98 -1.59 -5.87
N ILE A 144 -4.97 -2.31 -4.74
CA ILE A 144 -5.64 -1.80 -3.54
C ILE A 144 -4.96 -0.52 -3.04
N SER A 145 -5.77 0.39 -2.49
CA SER A 145 -5.24 1.63 -1.92
C SER A 145 -4.37 1.37 -0.68
N ILE A 146 -3.43 2.27 -0.40
CA ILE A 146 -2.63 2.24 0.83
C ILE A 146 -3.54 2.29 2.07
N GLY A 147 -4.62 3.07 2.04
CA GLY A 147 -5.57 3.13 3.15
C GLY A 147 -6.21 1.78 3.46
N GLU A 148 -6.62 1.05 2.42
CA GLU A 148 -7.15 -0.31 2.56
C GLU A 148 -6.07 -1.29 3.06
N ALA A 149 -4.86 -1.23 2.50
CA ALA A 149 -3.74 -2.05 2.94
C ALA A 149 -3.40 -1.80 4.42
N ARG A 150 -3.36 -0.53 4.84
CA ARG A 150 -3.10 -0.15 6.24
C ARG A 150 -4.17 -0.67 7.18
N ARG A 151 -5.44 -0.63 6.76
CA ARG A 151 -6.55 -1.19 7.56
C ARG A 151 -6.36 -2.70 7.77
N LEU A 152 -6.00 -3.43 6.73
CA LEU A 152 -5.74 -4.88 6.82
C LEU A 152 -4.50 -5.21 7.67
N LEU A 153 -3.45 -4.40 7.61
CA LEU A 153 -2.24 -4.53 8.44
C LEU A 153 -2.52 -4.27 9.94
N GLY A 154 -3.67 -3.70 10.30
CA GLY A 154 -4.12 -3.63 11.69
C GLY A 154 -4.45 -5.00 12.28
N GLU A 155 -4.75 -5.99 11.45
CA GLU A 155 -5.10 -7.36 11.83
C GLU A 155 -4.02 -8.37 11.44
N GLU A 156 -3.19 -8.05 10.45
CA GLU A 156 -2.15 -8.91 9.87
C GLU A 156 -0.78 -8.25 9.98
N GLU A 157 0.26 -9.03 10.20
CA GLU A 157 1.65 -8.54 10.25
C GLU A 157 2.21 -8.23 8.85
N VAL A 158 1.68 -8.90 7.83
CA VAL A 158 2.13 -8.77 6.44
C VAL A 158 0.99 -9.10 5.49
N LEU A 159 0.92 -8.37 4.39
CA LEU A 159 0.04 -8.66 3.28
C LEU A 159 0.86 -9.16 2.08
N LEU A 160 0.47 -10.28 1.53
CA LEU A 160 1.04 -10.78 0.29
C LEU A 160 0.33 -10.11 -0.89
N VAL A 161 1.11 -9.57 -1.81
CA VAL A 161 0.59 -8.82 -2.96
C VAL A 161 0.63 -9.69 -4.21
N ASN A 162 -0.49 -9.77 -4.90
CA ASN A 162 -0.59 -10.45 -6.18
C ASN A 162 -0.97 -9.48 -7.31
N ARG A 163 -0.61 -9.87 -8.52
CA ARG A 163 -1.05 -9.25 -9.76
C ARG A 163 -1.64 -10.34 -10.65
N ARG A 164 -2.95 -10.29 -10.88
CA ARG A 164 -3.66 -11.30 -11.68
C ARG A 164 -3.41 -12.74 -11.18
N GLY A 165 -3.44 -12.93 -9.87
CA GLY A 165 -3.22 -14.22 -9.24
C GLY A 165 -1.77 -14.68 -9.11
N VAL A 166 -0.80 -13.88 -9.59
CA VAL A 166 0.63 -14.16 -9.46
C VAL A 166 1.21 -13.35 -8.29
N PHE A 167 1.93 -14.00 -7.38
CA PHE A 167 2.63 -13.34 -6.29
C PHE A 167 3.71 -12.40 -6.84
N VAL A 168 3.68 -11.13 -6.42
CA VAL A 168 4.61 -10.11 -6.91
C VAL A 168 5.35 -9.36 -5.81
N GLY A 169 4.92 -9.46 -4.56
CA GLY A 169 5.58 -8.77 -3.47
C GLY A 169 4.85 -8.87 -2.14
N LEU A 170 5.30 -8.12 -1.15
CA LEU A 170 4.66 -8.01 0.16
C LEU A 170 4.68 -6.58 0.68
N VAL A 171 3.75 -6.29 1.59
CA VAL A 171 3.65 -5.06 2.38
C VAL A 171 3.55 -5.44 3.85
N GLY A 172 4.39 -4.82 4.69
CA GLY A 172 4.39 -5.06 6.14
C GLY A 172 5.16 -4.00 6.89
#